data_e8f355e3f115df9a99d768841484c80e
#
_entry.id   e8f355e3f115df9a99d768841484c80e
#
_cell.length_a   1.000
_cell.length_b   1.000
_cell.length_c   1.000
_cell.angle_alpha   90.00
_cell.angle_beta   90.00
_cell.angle_gamma   90.00
#
_symmetry.space_group_name_H-M   'P 1'
#
loop_
_entity.id
_entity.type
_entity.pdbx_description
1 polymer ?
#
loop_
_entity_poly.entity_id
_entity_poly.type
_entity_poly.pdbx_seq_one_letter_code
_entity_poly.pdbx_strand_id
1 'polypeptide(L)'
;MVMGKIKILDESISNIIAAGEVVENPTSLIKELLENSLDGGSTEIILSVKDGGRNIEITDNGIGMSKEDLLLCIERHATSKISKKEDLYSLNSYGFRGEALSSICSVSKVKITSKTKDSEIGNSMTVLAGKVTSIKEAERNIGTTIEIKELFFNTPARLKFLRKPTTEYNNIKEIVISEALGNPNVAITLTIEGKEAIKTSGIGLDNTIVQIFNGNIFKNLRKFKYGFLGNSTIARASKDSLFIFVNKRIVKSLVVEKAILDGYYTQLVKGKYPFAIIFLDVPPGEIDVNVHPSKKIIKFSKELDIYNLLLNEIKELTLGNDILTEKNVEVTVVERINEETGELEKELISPKNNFLSTKDFIPIMENKVLDIQTKTNKDISLDLRGIGRKNEKTGIDLGREIANKIQIVQERIGEFSEKESLPAFKNINSNIKIEENKNKIMTSYKVIGQLLNSYILVEADKKLEIYDQHIVHERILYEELKKQFLNKNINKQGLLIPMRVEVDPRDKEIIFENISIFEEFGFSIDEFQDKEILIRNIPVFDFRENIESVFQKLVLELKNSNGLDLREKILISMSCKGAIKAGERLTLEEMEIMIEKLHNIGKYTCPHGRPIILKLTEDEIEKKFKRK
;
A
#
# COMPACT_ATOMS: atom_id res chain seq x y z
N MET A 1 -29.64 51.92 -6.15
CA MET A 1 -29.85 50.47 -6.39
C MET A 1 -28.74 49.70 -5.70
N VAL A 2 -29.07 48.92 -4.70
CA VAL A 2 -28.10 48.04 -4.05
C VAL A 2 -27.86 46.87 -5.02
N MET A 3 -26.71 46.83 -5.71
CA MET A 3 -26.34 45.69 -6.54
C MET A 3 -26.18 44.45 -5.65
N GLY A 4 -26.89 43.39 -5.95
CA GLY A 4 -26.76 42.12 -5.25
C GLY A 4 -25.31 41.64 -5.25
N LYS A 5 -24.85 41.07 -4.11
CA LYS A 5 -23.48 40.54 -3.96
C LYS A 5 -23.22 39.26 -4.80
N ILE A 6 -24.27 38.54 -5.19
CA ILE A 6 -24.17 37.30 -5.97
C ILE A 6 -24.13 37.66 -7.46
N LYS A 7 -23.11 37.14 -8.16
CA LYS A 7 -22.94 37.27 -9.61
C LYS A 7 -22.77 35.89 -10.24
N ILE A 8 -23.26 35.75 -11.46
CA ILE A 8 -22.98 34.58 -12.31
C ILE A 8 -21.51 34.71 -12.76
N LEU A 9 -20.74 33.66 -12.56
CA LEU A 9 -19.34 33.61 -12.99
C LEU A 9 -19.26 33.48 -14.51
N ASP A 10 -18.18 34.01 -15.07
CA ASP A 10 -17.81 33.77 -16.46
C ASP A 10 -17.61 32.27 -16.68
N GLU A 11 -18.00 31.78 -17.84
CA GLU A 11 -17.90 30.36 -18.21
C GLU A 11 -16.47 29.83 -18.10
N SER A 12 -15.46 30.63 -18.47
CA SER A 12 -14.06 30.26 -18.34
C SER A 12 -13.64 30.05 -16.87
N ILE A 13 -14.11 30.88 -15.95
CA ILE A 13 -13.84 30.76 -14.50
C ILE A 13 -14.61 29.57 -13.93
N SER A 14 -15.89 29.41 -14.33
CA SER A 14 -16.71 28.28 -13.92
C SER A 14 -16.07 26.95 -14.34
N ASN A 15 -15.52 26.89 -15.56
CA ASN A 15 -14.83 25.70 -16.09
C ASN A 15 -13.55 25.38 -15.32
N ILE A 16 -12.76 26.38 -14.94
CA ILE A 16 -11.54 26.18 -14.12
C ILE A 16 -11.89 25.71 -12.70
N ILE A 17 -12.96 26.22 -12.08
CA ILE A 17 -13.41 25.78 -10.76
C ILE A 17 -13.87 24.33 -10.80
N ALA A 18 -14.74 23.98 -11.75
CA ALA A 18 -15.24 22.62 -11.91
C ALA A 18 -14.14 21.61 -12.32
N ALA A 19 -13.18 22.05 -13.17
CA ALA A 19 -12.00 21.24 -13.43
C ALA A 19 -11.22 20.90 -12.15
N GLY A 20 -11.38 21.70 -11.08
CA GLY A 20 -10.77 21.44 -9.79
C GLY A 20 -11.35 20.28 -9.03
N GLU A 21 -12.59 19.97 -9.24
CA GLU A 21 -13.28 18.87 -8.61
C GLU A 21 -13.03 17.54 -9.34
N VAL A 22 -12.72 17.59 -10.64
CA VAL A 22 -12.51 16.43 -11.49
C VAL A 22 -11.03 16.07 -11.64
N VAL A 23 -10.17 17.08 -11.85
CA VAL A 23 -8.72 16.92 -12.08
C VAL A 23 -7.94 17.55 -10.93
N GLU A 24 -7.71 16.79 -9.87
CA GLU A 24 -6.95 17.26 -8.70
C GLU A 24 -5.43 17.23 -8.93
N ASN A 25 -4.95 16.20 -9.62
CA ASN A 25 -3.53 15.91 -9.83
C ASN A 25 -3.30 15.06 -11.10
N PRO A 26 -2.06 14.90 -11.58
CA PRO A 26 -1.74 14.06 -12.74
C PRO A 26 -2.23 12.61 -12.62
N THR A 27 -2.14 12.02 -11.42
CA THR A 27 -2.59 10.64 -11.16
C THR A 27 -4.08 10.47 -11.40
N SER A 28 -4.93 11.40 -10.92
CA SER A 28 -6.38 11.33 -11.14
C SER A 28 -6.75 11.52 -12.61
N LEU A 29 -6.02 12.40 -13.31
CA LEU A 29 -6.17 12.61 -14.74
C LEU A 29 -5.84 11.34 -15.53
N ILE A 30 -4.71 10.70 -15.26
CA ILE A 30 -4.28 9.47 -15.93
C ILE A 30 -5.29 8.34 -15.70
N LYS A 31 -5.85 8.24 -14.49
CA LYS A 31 -6.89 7.27 -14.19
C LYS A 31 -8.10 7.44 -15.10
N GLU A 32 -8.62 8.66 -15.22
CA GLU A 32 -9.77 8.94 -16.10
C GLU A 32 -9.46 8.64 -17.58
N LEU A 33 -8.24 8.93 -18.05
CA LEU A 33 -7.85 8.62 -19.43
C LEU A 33 -7.74 7.11 -19.67
N LEU A 34 -7.14 6.36 -18.75
CA LEU A 34 -7.05 4.89 -18.82
C LEU A 34 -8.46 4.27 -18.83
N GLU A 35 -9.33 4.70 -17.90
CA GLU A 35 -10.71 4.23 -17.84
C GLU A 35 -11.48 4.55 -19.13
N ASN A 36 -11.23 5.70 -19.78
CA ASN A 36 -11.83 6.02 -21.07
C ASN A 36 -11.32 5.13 -22.19
N SER A 37 -10.03 4.83 -22.25
CA SER A 37 -9.47 3.91 -23.24
C SER A 37 -10.00 2.48 -23.06
N LEU A 38 -10.15 2.02 -21.80
CA LEU A 38 -10.76 0.72 -21.48
C LEU A 38 -12.25 0.66 -21.88
N ASP A 39 -13.00 1.71 -21.58
CA ASP A 39 -14.42 1.85 -22.00
C ASP A 39 -14.56 1.89 -23.52
N GLY A 40 -13.54 2.43 -24.24
CA GLY A 40 -13.43 2.40 -25.70
C GLY A 40 -13.13 1.03 -26.30
N GLY A 41 -12.99 -0.02 -25.46
CA GLY A 41 -12.76 -1.39 -25.92
C GLY A 41 -11.34 -1.62 -26.44
N SER A 42 -10.36 -0.86 -25.96
CA SER A 42 -8.96 -0.99 -26.36
C SER A 42 -8.39 -2.33 -25.91
N THR A 43 -7.55 -2.92 -26.74
CA THR A 43 -6.74 -4.11 -26.42
C THR A 43 -5.29 -3.76 -26.15
N GLU A 44 -4.87 -2.54 -26.50
CA GLU A 44 -3.54 -2.00 -26.27
C GLU A 44 -3.62 -0.52 -25.88
N ILE A 45 -2.88 -0.15 -24.80
CA ILE A 45 -2.79 1.22 -24.30
C ILE A 45 -1.33 1.54 -24.02
N ILE A 46 -0.84 2.63 -24.61
CA ILE A 46 0.52 3.16 -24.40
C ILE A 46 0.41 4.50 -23.70
N LEU A 47 1.03 4.62 -22.53
CA LEU A 47 1.05 5.81 -21.69
C LEU A 47 2.48 6.32 -21.52
N SER A 48 2.73 7.58 -21.87
CA SER A 48 3.99 8.27 -21.65
C SER A 48 3.80 9.47 -20.72
N VAL A 49 4.64 9.56 -19.68
CA VAL A 49 4.55 10.60 -18.65
C VAL A 49 5.91 11.26 -18.49
N LYS A 50 5.94 12.59 -18.53
CA LYS A 50 7.15 13.40 -18.37
C LYS A 50 6.88 14.62 -17.49
N ASP A 51 7.96 15.28 -17.04
CA ASP A 51 7.93 16.55 -16.30
C ASP A 51 7.01 16.48 -15.06
N GLY A 52 7.20 15.45 -14.21
CA GLY A 52 6.40 15.28 -13.00
C GLY A 52 4.91 15.02 -13.23
N GLY A 53 4.53 14.55 -14.43
CA GLY A 53 3.13 14.37 -14.81
C GLY A 53 2.48 15.60 -15.44
N ARG A 54 3.25 16.62 -15.81
CA ARG A 54 2.74 17.80 -16.52
C ARG A 54 2.58 17.59 -18.02
N ASN A 55 3.36 16.65 -18.57
CA ASN A 55 3.29 16.24 -19.96
C ASN A 55 2.91 14.76 -20.02
N ILE A 56 1.75 14.47 -20.61
CA ILE A 56 1.15 13.13 -20.64
C ILE A 56 0.70 12.85 -22.09
N GLU A 57 1.00 11.67 -22.56
CA GLU A 57 0.52 11.16 -23.82
C GLU A 57 -0.07 9.77 -23.59
N ILE A 58 -1.32 9.57 -24.02
CA ILE A 58 -1.96 8.26 -24.03
C ILE A 58 -2.41 7.91 -25.44
N THR A 59 -2.09 6.70 -25.86
CA THR A 59 -2.47 6.15 -27.15
C THR A 59 -3.18 4.84 -26.94
N ASP A 60 -4.35 4.67 -27.55
CA ASP A 60 -5.12 3.44 -27.53
C ASP A 60 -5.52 3.00 -28.95
N ASN A 61 -5.89 1.73 -29.08
CA ASN A 61 -6.40 1.12 -30.31
C ASN A 61 -7.92 0.82 -30.21
N GLY A 62 -8.65 1.57 -29.40
CA GLY A 62 -10.11 1.43 -29.22
C GLY A 62 -10.92 1.86 -30.44
N ILE A 63 -12.23 2.01 -30.25
CA ILE A 63 -13.18 2.35 -31.33
C ILE A 63 -12.91 3.70 -31.99
N GLY A 64 -12.18 4.60 -31.33
CA GLY A 64 -11.95 5.97 -31.79
C GLY A 64 -13.17 6.87 -31.70
N MET A 65 -13.05 8.10 -32.27
CA MET A 65 -14.10 9.12 -32.32
C MET A 65 -14.27 9.63 -33.75
N SER A 66 -15.51 9.84 -34.15
CA SER A 66 -15.83 10.54 -35.41
C SER A 66 -15.42 12.02 -35.29
N LYS A 67 -15.46 12.78 -36.38
CA LYS A 67 -15.18 14.22 -36.36
C LYS A 67 -16.18 14.97 -35.48
N GLU A 68 -17.45 14.55 -35.51
CA GLU A 68 -18.53 15.09 -34.71
C GLU A 68 -18.31 14.78 -33.20
N ASP A 69 -18.00 13.51 -32.88
CA ASP A 69 -17.70 13.10 -31.50
C ASP A 69 -16.45 13.80 -30.95
N LEU A 70 -15.44 14.02 -31.82
CA LEU A 70 -14.25 14.73 -31.44
C LEU A 70 -14.53 16.18 -31.01
N LEU A 71 -15.50 16.86 -31.67
CA LEU A 71 -15.95 18.17 -31.25
C LEU A 71 -16.74 18.16 -29.96
N LEU A 72 -17.60 17.14 -29.79
CA LEU A 72 -18.46 17.01 -28.61
C LEU A 72 -17.72 16.51 -27.36
N CYS A 73 -16.62 15.77 -27.51
CA CYS A 73 -15.94 15.15 -26.37
C CYS A 73 -15.35 16.14 -25.35
N ILE A 74 -15.17 17.41 -25.72
CA ILE A 74 -14.71 18.49 -24.85
C ILE A 74 -15.85 19.33 -24.25
N GLU A 75 -17.08 19.08 -24.69
CA GLU A 75 -18.25 19.73 -24.12
C GLU A 75 -18.65 19.09 -22.79
N ARG A 76 -19.15 19.91 -21.87
CA ARG A 76 -19.62 19.41 -20.58
C ARG A 76 -20.90 18.61 -20.74
N HIS A 77 -21.00 17.55 -19.93
CA HIS A 77 -22.16 16.65 -19.93
C HIS A 77 -22.37 15.88 -21.25
N ALA A 78 -21.37 15.93 -22.15
CA ALA A 78 -21.37 15.11 -23.35
C ALA A 78 -20.80 13.73 -23.04
N THR A 79 -21.59 12.69 -23.22
CA THR A 79 -21.19 11.31 -22.94
C THR A 79 -21.88 10.35 -23.90
N SER A 80 -21.12 9.31 -24.31
CA SER A 80 -21.69 8.18 -25.10
C SER A 80 -22.15 7.03 -24.20
N LYS A 81 -22.01 7.13 -22.88
CA LYS A 81 -22.10 6.00 -21.95
C LYS A 81 -23.47 5.86 -21.26
N ILE A 82 -24.24 6.95 -21.18
CA ILE A 82 -25.60 6.98 -20.61
C ILE A 82 -26.48 7.85 -21.48
N SER A 83 -27.74 7.46 -21.66
CA SER A 83 -28.74 8.22 -22.37
C SER A 83 -30.06 8.38 -21.61
N LYS A 84 -30.33 7.47 -20.66
CA LYS A 84 -31.58 7.45 -19.89
C LYS A 84 -31.28 7.40 -18.39
N LYS A 85 -32.26 7.78 -17.57
CA LYS A 85 -32.14 7.76 -16.11
C LYS A 85 -31.91 6.35 -15.57
N GLU A 86 -32.46 5.35 -16.21
CA GLU A 86 -32.36 3.94 -15.87
C GLU A 86 -30.91 3.44 -16.01
N ASP A 87 -30.14 3.99 -16.97
CA ASP A 87 -28.72 3.64 -17.19
C ASP A 87 -27.85 3.95 -15.97
N LEU A 88 -28.27 4.92 -15.11
CA LEU A 88 -27.56 5.26 -13.88
C LEU A 88 -27.54 4.12 -12.84
N TYR A 89 -28.51 3.21 -12.91
CA TYR A 89 -28.63 2.08 -11.99
C TYR A 89 -27.97 0.79 -12.51
N SER A 90 -27.56 0.79 -13.78
CA SER A 90 -26.97 -0.37 -14.46
C SER A 90 -25.63 -0.05 -15.14
N LEU A 91 -24.82 0.81 -14.51
CA LEU A 91 -23.55 1.28 -15.06
C LEU A 91 -22.54 0.13 -15.22
N ASN A 92 -22.22 -0.23 -16.46
CA ASN A 92 -21.18 -1.19 -16.83
C ASN A 92 -19.87 -0.51 -17.26
N SER A 93 -19.86 0.83 -17.43
CA SER A 93 -18.69 1.61 -17.83
C SER A 93 -17.97 2.22 -16.62
N TYR A 94 -16.68 2.44 -16.73
CA TYR A 94 -15.88 3.11 -15.68
C TYR A 94 -16.29 4.57 -15.47
N GLY A 95 -16.52 5.34 -16.54
CA GLY A 95 -16.96 6.73 -16.51
C GLY A 95 -18.39 6.90 -17.01
N PHE A 96 -19.08 7.99 -16.65
CA PHE A 96 -20.42 8.31 -17.15
C PHE A 96 -20.77 9.81 -17.15
N ARG A 97 -19.99 10.67 -16.45
CA ARG A 97 -20.36 12.07 -16.21
C ARG A 97 -20.14 13.00 -17.40
N GLY A 98 -19.28 12.63 -18.37
CA GLY A 98 -18.96 13.48 -19.52
C GLY A 98 -18.24 14.78 -19.15
N GLU A 99 -17.40 14.79 -18.09
CA GLU A 99 -16.75 16.00 -17.58
C GLU A 99 -15.23 15.89 -17.57
N ALA A 100 -14.64 14.69 -17.74
CA ALA A 100 -13.21 14.48 -17.62
C ALA A 100 -12.41 15.22 -18.68
N LEU A 101 -12.70 15.03 -19.98
CA LEU A 101 -11.98 15.67 -21.07
C LEU A 101 -12.18 17.18 -21.10
N SER A 102 -13.41 17.68 -20.88
CA SER A 102 -13.68 19.12 -20.79
C SER A 102 -12.88 19.78 -19.67
N SER A 103 -12.79 19.13 -18.51
CA SER A 103 -12.00 19.57 -17.36
C SER A 103 -10.50 19.59 -17.67
N ILE A 104 -9.96 18.53 -18.27
CA ILE A 104 -8.56 18.43 -18.70
C ILE A 104 -8.21 19.55 -19.70
N CYS A 105 -9.04 19.73 -20.71
CA CYS A 105 -8.85 20.76 -21.74
C CYS A 105 -8.84 22.17 -21.17
N SER A 106 -9.61 22.46 -20.13
CA SER A 106 -9.69 23.78 -19.53
C SER A 106 -8.43 24.19 -18.75
N VAL A 107 -7.60 23.23 -18.29
CA VAL A 107 -6.41 23.49 -17.47
C VAL A 107 -5.10 23.08 -18.13
N SER A 108 -5.12 22.70 -19.42
CA SER A 108 -3.94 22.24 -20.15
C SER A 108 -4.00 22.59 -21.64
N LYS A 109 -2.88 22.31 -22.34
CA LYS A 109 -2.81 22.32 -23.80
C LYS A 109 -3.00 20.88 -24.29
N VAL A 110 -4.09 20.62 -25.01
CA VAL A 110 -4.46 19.27 -25.43
C VAL A 110 -4.49 19.16 -26.95
N LYS A 111 -3.96 18.05 -27.45
CA LYS A 111 -4.14 17.64 -28.83
C LYS A 111 -4.74 16.23 -28.81
N ILE A 112 -5.89 16.07 -29.45
CA ILE A 112 -6.61 14.81 -29.57
C ILE A 112 -6.58 14.40 -31.04
N THR A 113 -6.05 13.22 -31.33
CA THR A 113 -6.05 12.65 -32.68
C THR A 113 -6.80 11.33 -32.62
N SER A 114 -7.85 11.18 -33.43
CA SER A 114 -8.70 10.00 -33.38
C SER A 114 -9.16 9.56 -34.78
N LYS A 115 -9.38 8.24 -34.91
CA LYS A 115 -9.88 7.61 -36.13
C LYS A 115 -10.81 6.45 -35.76
N THR A 116 -11.98 6.41 -36.36
CA THR A 116 -12.90 5.26 -36.27
C THR A 116 -12.65 4.25 -37.39
N LYS A 117 -13.21 3.06 -37.26
CA LYS A 117 -13.09 2.00 -38.25
C LYS A 117 -13.75 2.41 -39.61
N ASP A 118 -14.79 3.21 -39.54
CA ASP A 118 -15.59 3.60 -40.71
C ASP A 118 -15.03 4.86 -41.41
N SER A 119 -14.01 5.50 -40.86
CA SER A 119 -13.37 6.69 -41.43
C SER A 119 -12.15 6.31 -42.26
N GLU A 120 -11.97 6.86 -43.43
CA GLU A 120 -10.77 6.67 -44.26
C GLU A 120 -9.55 7.40 -43.63
N ILE A 121 -9.79 8.61 -43.14
CA ILE A 121 -8.75 9.49 -42.57
C ILE A 121 -9.16 9.86 -41.14
N GLY A 122 -8.19 9.94 -40.22
CA GLY A 122 -8.42 10.43 -38.88
C GLY A 122 -8.49 11.96 -38.78
N ASN A 123 -8.89 12.46 -37.62
CA ASN A 123 -8.97 13.90 -37.34
C ASN A 123 -8.15 14.23 -36.13
N SER A 124 -7.47 15.39 -36.17
CA SER A 124 -6.69 15.94 -35.05
C SER A 124 -7.26 17.29 -34.64
N MET A 125 -7.62 17.42 -33.37
CA MET A 125 -8.13 18.65 -32.77
C MET A 125 -7.12 19.17 -31.74
N THR A 126 -6.85 20.47 -31.76
CA THR A 126 -6.03 21.13 -30.75
C THR A 126 -6.90 22.07 -29.92
N VAL A 127 -6.74 21.96 -28.59
CA VAL A 127 -7.50 22.72 -27.59
C VAL A 127 -6.54 23.45 -26.67
N LEU A 128 -6.77 24.73 -26.43
CA LEU A 128 -6.00 25.56 -25.52
C LEU A 128 -6.92 26.20 -24.48
N ALA A 129 -6.74 25.88 -23.20
CA ALA A 129 -7.57 26.42 -22.13
C ALA A 129 -9.07 26.31 -22.39
N GLY A 130 -9.52 25.14 -22.87
CA GLY A 130 -10.92 24.84 -23.18
C GLY A 130 -11.43 25.36 -24.55
N LYS A 131 -10.60 26.08 -25.33
CA LYS A 131 -10.99 26.61 -26.64
C LYS A 131 -10.35 25.82 -27.78
N VAL A 132 -11.15 25.34 -28.72
CA VAL A 132 -10.65 24.70 -29.95
C VAL A 132 -9.91 25.73 -30.78
N THR A 133 -8.65 25.46 -31.08
CA THR A 133 -7.79 26.34 -31.89
C THR A 133 -7.64 25.85 -33.33
N SER A 134 -7.66 24.55 -33.56
CA SER A 134 -7.62 23.99 -34.91
C SER A 134 -8.20 22.57 -34.95
N ILE A 135 -8.76 22.22 -36.10
CA ILE A 135 -9.15 20.85 -36.46
C ILE A 135 -8.60 20.59 -37.85
N LYS A 136 -7.90 19.46 -38.00
CA LYS A 136 -7.24 19.08 -39.25
C LYS A 136 -7.39 17.57 -39.47
N GLU A 137 -7.35 17.13 -40.70
CA GLU A 137 -7.17 15.73 -41.03
C GLU A 137 -5.77 15.26 -40.55
N ALA A 138 -5.71 14.04 -40.09
CA ALA A 138 -4.46 13.45 -39.60
C ALA A 138 -4.40 11.96 -39.93
N GLU A 139 -3.27 11.50 -40.39
CA GLU A 139 -3.03 10.10 -40.61
C GLU A 139 -2.87 9.39 -39.26
N ARG A 140 -3.62 8.31 -39.07
CA ARG A 140 -3.59 7.49 -37.87
C ARG A 140 -4.25 6.12 -38.10
N ASN A 141 -3.82 5.11 -37.33
CA ASN A 141 -4.54 3.85 -37.20
C ASN A 141 -5.82 4.04 -36.34
N ILE A 142 -6.75 3.08 -36.35
CA ILE A 142 -7.97 3.10 -35.54
C ILE A 142 -7.62 3.29 -34.06
N GLY A 143 -8.37 4.13 -33.34
CA GLY A 143 -8.21 4.41 -31.92
C GLY A 143 -8.05 5.91 -31.61
N THR A 144 -7.49 6.26 -30.42
CA THR A 144 -7.33 7.65 -29.97
C THR A 144 -5.93 7.90 -29.39
N THR A 145 -5.32 9.05 -29.73
CA THR A 145 -4.14 9.60 -29.04
C THR A 145 -4.51 10.94 -28.43
N ILE A 146 -4.23 11.10 -27.13
CA ILE A 146 -4.41 12.35 -26.39
C ILE A 146 -3.05 12.79 -25.88
N GLU A 147 -2.56 13.91 -26.39
CA GLU A 147 -1.35 14.59 -25.95
C GLU A 147 -1.74 15.75 -25.03
N ILE A 148 -1.29 15.76 -23.79
CA ILE A 148 -1.52 16.82 -22.81
C ILE A 148 -0.17 17.45 -22.48
N LYS A 149 -0.07 18.76 -22.63
CA LYS A 149 1.13 19.51 -22.34
C LYS A 149 0.84 20.61 -21.34
N GLU A 150 1.83 20.90 -20.50
CA GLU A 150 1.81 22.00 -19.53
C GLU A 150 0.55 21.97 -18.63
N LEU A 151 0.22 20.81 -18.06
CA LEU A 151 -0.90 20.68 -17.13
C LEU A 151 -0.82 21.74 -16.04
N PHE A 152 -1.95 22.42 -15.77
CA PHE A 152 -2.11 23.52 -14.81
C PHE A 152 -1.39 24.83 -15.19
N PHE A 153 -1.02 25.04 -16.47
CA PHE A 153 -0.34 26.25 -16.91
C PHE A 153 -1.09 27.55 -16.58
N ASN A 154 -2.41 27.52 -16.57
CA ASN A 154 -3.31 28.66 -16.28
C ASN A 154 -3.84 28.66 -14.84
N THR A 155 -3.39 27.74 -13.99
CA THR A 155 -3.79 27.61 -12.58
C THR A 155 -2.57 27.54 -11.65
N PRO A 156 -1.84 28.66 -11.47
CA PRO A 156 -0.54 28.68 -10.76
C PRO A 156 -0.65 28.24 -9.30
N ALA A 157 -1.79 28.42 -8.65
CA ALA A 157 -2.02 27.93 -7.30
C ALA A 157 -1.93 26.40 -7.27
N ARG A 158 -2.59 25.68 -8.20
CA ARG A 158 -2.53 24.20 -8.29
C ARG A 158 -1.15 23.70 -8.65
N LEU A 159 -0.45 24.40 -9.56
CA LEU A 159 0.91 24.04 -9.92
C LEU A 159 1.85 24.02 -8.71
N LYS A 160 1.66 24.94 -7.75
CA LYS A 160 2.44 24.99 -6.50
C LYS A 160 2.11 23.87 -5.52
N PHE A 161 0.91 23.30 -5.60
CA PHE A 161 0.46 22.21 -4.73
C PHE A 161 0.68 20.81 -5.32
N LEU A 162 1.29 20.69 -6.50
CA LEU A 162 1.70 19.40 -7.04
C LEU A 162 2.70 18.73 -6.09
N ARG A 163 2.56 17.41 -5.98
CA ARG A 163 3.49 16.58 -5.23
C ARG A 163 4.86 16.56 -5.89
N LYS A 164 5.86 16.09 -5.18
CA LYS A 164 7.17 15.83 -5.78
C LYS A 164 7.02 14.86 -6.96
N PRO A 165 7.79 15.03 -8.06
CA PRO A 165 7.69 14.16 -9.25
C PRO A 165 7.70 12.67 -8.94
N THR A 166 8.62 12.21 -8.08
CA THR A 166 8.72 10.80 -7.67
C THR A 166 7.46 10.29 -6.97
N THR A 167 6.87 11.08 -6.08
CA THR A 167 5.62 10.69 -5.41
C THR A 167 4.49 10.55 -6.43
N GLU A 168 4.45 11.47 -7.40
CA GLU A 168 3.42 11.42 -8.45
C GLU A 168 3.64 10.22 -9.38
N TYR A 169 4.89 9.95 -9.79
CA TYR A 169 5.20 8.76 -10.61
C TYR A 169 4.85 7.44 -9.91
N ASN A 170 5.09 7.33 -8.60
CA ASN A 170 4.71 6.14 -7.85
C ASN A 170 3.19 5.96 -7.77
N ASN A 171 2.44 7.05 -7.57
CA ASN A 171 0.98 7.00 -7.60
C ASN A 171 0.45 6.62 -9.00
N ILE A 172 1.09 7.11 -10.07
CA ILE A 172 0.76 6.74 -11.44
C ILE A 172 1.02 5.26 -11.69
N LYS A 173 2.17 4.73 -11.25
CA LYS A 173 2.47 3.29 -11.33
C LYS A 173 1.42 2.46 -10.59
N GLU A 174 1.00 2.88 -9.39
CA GLU A 174 -0.05 2.20 -8.61
C GLU A 174 -1.37 2.12 -9.38
N ILE A 175 -1.78 3.20 -10.04
CA ILE A 175 -2.99 3.20 -10.87
C ILE A 175 -2.83 2.26 -12.06
N VAL A 176 -1.71 2.35 -12.81
CA VAL A 176 -1.47 1.51 -13.98
C VAL A 176 -1.42 0.02 -13.59
N ILE A 177 -0.76 -0.32 -12.47
CA ILE A 177 -0.75 -1.70 -11.93
C ILE A 177 -2.18 -2.16 -11.63
N SER A 178 -2.98 -1.31 -10.99
CA SER A 178 -4.36 -1.64 -10.64
C SER A 178 -5.22 -1.86 -11.88
N GLU A 179 -5.11 -0.99 -12.88
CA GLU A 179 -5.87 -1.13 -14.13
C GLU A 179 -5.42 -2.37 -14.94
N ALA A 180 -4.12 -2.67 -14.98
CA ALA A 180 -3.61 -3.86 -15.64
C ALA A 180 -4.06 -5.15 -14.98
N LEU A 181 -4.12 -5.21 -13.64
CA LEU A 181 -4.65 -6.36 -12.90
C LEU A 181 -6.16 -6.51 -13.08
N GLY A 182 -6.91 -5.40 -13.11
CA GLY A 182 -8.35 -5.39 -13.33
C GLY A 182 -8.76 -5.74 -14.76
N ASN A 183 -7.86 -5.49 -15.74
CA ASN A 183 -8.09 -5.71 -17.16
C ASN A 183 -6.93 -6.52 -17.79
N PRO A 184 -6.71 -7.78 -17.35
CA PRO A 184 -5.53 -8.55 -17.70
C PRO A 184 -5.45 -8.98 -19.19
N ASN A 185 -6.50 -8.73 -19.96
CA ASN A 185 -6.55 -9.00 -21.39
C ASN A 185 -6.23 -7.75 -22.24
N VAL A 186 -5.83 -6.65 -21.61
CA VAL A 186 -5.39 -5.43 -22.26
C VAL A 186 -3.88 -5.26 -22.04
N ALA A 187 -3.14 -5.07 -23.13
CA ALA A 187 -1.73 -4.72 -23.06
C ALA A 187 -1.58 -3.26 -22.63
N ILE A 188 -0.83 -3.01 -21.57
CA ILE A 188 -0.59 -1.65 -21.06
C ILE A 188 0.91 -1.43 -20.94
N THR A 189 1.41 -0.38 -21.60
CA THR A 189 2.80 0.07 -21.49
C THR A 189 2.83 1.46 -20.86
N LEU A 190 3.58 1.61 -19.76
CA LEU A 190 3.85 2.89 -19.11
C LEU A 190 5.32 3.25 -19.29
N THR A 191 5.57 4.43 -19.86
CA THR A 191 6.89 5.04 -19.97
C THR A 191 6.95 6.29 -19.09
N ILE A 192 7.96 6.41 -18.23
CA ILE A 192 8.21 7.58 -17.38
C ILE A 192 9.57 8.17 -17.73
N GLU A 193 9.62 9.46 -18.06
CA GLU A 193 10.84 10.18 -18.47
C GLU A 193 11.61 9.44 -19.60
N GLY A 194 10.88 8.79 -20.52
CA GLY A 194 11.44 8.05 -21.65
C GLY A 194 11.95 6.64 -21.31
N LYS A 195 11.82 6.19 -20.06
CA LYS A 195 12.15 4.82 -19.64
C LYS A 195 10.89 4.00 -19.47
N GLU A 196 10.87 2.76 -19.92
CA GLU A 196 9.77 1.82 -19.70
C GLU A 196 9.71 1.49 -18.20
N ALA A 197 8.56 1.74 -17.56
CA ALA A 197 8.35 1.51 -16.14
C ALA A 197 7.46 0.29 -15.87
N ILE A 198 6.45 0.05 -16.72
CA ILE A 198 5.54 -1.09 -16.63
C ILE A 198 5.19 -1.51 -18.07
N LYS A 199 5.20 -2.83 -18.31
CA LYS A 199 4.74 -3.41 -19.56
C LYS A 199 4.00 -4.71 -19.31
N THR A 200 2.78 -4.80 -19.82
CA THR A 200 1.96 -6.01 -19.78
C THR A 200 1.53 -6.40 -21.19
N SER A 201 1.40 -7.69 -21.44
CA SER A 201 1.14 -8.23 -22.78
C SER A 201 -0.35 -8.45 -23.09
N GLY A 202 -1.25 -8.26 -22.13
CA GLY A 202 -2.69 -8.49 -22.33
C GLY A 202 -3.09 -9.95 -22.55
N ILE A 203 -2.28 -10.92 -22.07
CA ILE A 203 -2.52 -12.36 -22.27
C ILE A 203 -2.99 -13.08 -21.00
N GLY A 204 -3.68 -12.39 -20.13
CA GLY A 204 -4.31 -12.95 -18.94
C GLY A 204 -3.63 -12.58 -17.63
N LEU A 205 -4.34 -12.86 -16.53
CA LEU A 205 -3.97 -12.38 -15.18
C LEU A 205 -2.66 -12.98 -14.67
N ASP A 206 -2.41 -14.27 -14.91
CA ASP A 206 -1.19 -14.95 -14.47
C ASP A 206 0.06 -14.29 -15.07
N ASN A 207 0.02 -14.00 -16.38
CA ASN A 207 1.11 -13.31 -17.07
C ASN A 207 1.25 -11.85 -16.58
N THR A 208 0.13 -11.16 -16.41
CA THR A 208 0.13 -9.79 -15.87
C THR A 208 0.80 -9.74 -14.49
N ILE A 209 0.50 -10.69 -13.59
CA ILE A 209 1.12 -10.78 -12.27
C ILE A 209 2.64 -11.00 -12.39
N VAL A 210 3.07 -11.93 -13.26
CA VAL A 210 4.50 -12.20 -13.48
C VAL A 210 5.22 -10.99 -14.07
N GLN A 211 4.61 -10.31 -15.03
CA GLN A 211 5.20 -9.14 -15.68
C GLN A 211 5.32 -7.93 -14.75
N ILE A 212 4.37 -7.74 -13.83
CA ILE A 212 4.39 -6.64 -12.87
C ILE A 212 5.26 -6.96 -11.66
N PHE A 213 5.04 -8.11 -11.01
CA PHE A 213 5.61 -8.44 -9.70
C PHE A 213 6.72 -9.49 -9.73
N ASN A 214 7.01 -10.07 -10.88
CA ASN A 214 7.97 -11.14 -11.14
C ASN A 214 7.49 -12.58 -10.83
N GLY A 215 8.29 -13.55 -11.32
CA GLY A 215 8.00 -14.99 -11.16
C GLY A 215 8.12 -15.49 -9.71
N ASN A 216 8.95 -14.85 -8.87
CA ASN A 216 9.12 -15.27 -7.49
C ASN A 216 7.86 -14.98 -6.66
N ILE A 217 7.25 -13.81 -6.83
CA ILE A 217 5.95 -13.52 -6.18
C ILE A 217 4.89 -14.49 -6.68
N PHE A 218 4.80 -14.72 -8.00
CA PHE A 218 3.80 -15.62 -8.57
C PHE A 218 3.90 -17.05 -8.03
N LYS A 219 5.11 -17.60 -7.86
CA LYS A 219 5.33 -18.95 -7.25
C LYS A 219 4.80 -19.06 -5.83
N ASN A 220 4.76 -17.96 -5.10
CA ASN A 220 4.27 -17.90 -3.72
C ASN A 220 2.79 -17.52 -3.61
N LEU A 221 2.08 -17.40 -4.74
CA LEU A 221 0.64 -17.18 -4.80
C LEU A 221 -0.11 -18.51 -4.91
N ARG A 222 -1.21 -18.59 -4.18
CA ARG A 222 -2.19 -19.68 -4.32
C ARG A 222 -3.46 -19.13 -4.96
N LYS A 223 -3.91 -19.79 -6.01
CA LYS A 223 -5.16 -19.47 -6.67
C LYS A 223 -6.33 -20.03 -5.88
N PHE A 224 -7.39 -19.25 -5.75
CA PHE A 224 -8.64 -19.68 -5.14
C PHE A 224 -9.83 -19.06 -5.90
N LYS A 225 -11.04 -19.35 -5.47
CA LYS A 225 -12.29 -18.98 -6.13
C LYS A 225 -12.39 -17.48 -6.48
N TYR A 226 -11.84 -16.61 -5.65
CA TYR A 226 -11.95 -15.16 -5.80
C TYR A 226 -10.63 -14.48 -6.21
N GLY A 227 -9.62 -15.22 -6.66
CA GLY A 227 -8.37 -14.65 -7.13
C GLY A 227 -7.12 -15.33 -6.61
N PHE A 228 -6.20 -14.58 -6.02
CA PHE A 228 -4.89 -15.06 -5.56
C PHE A 228 -4.58 -14.59 -4.14
N LEU A 229 -3.97 -15.48 -3.37
CA LEU A 229 -3.49 -15.21 -2.01
C LEU A 229 -2.03 -15.64 -1.87
N GLY A 230 -1.21 -14.74 -1.34
CA GLY A 230 0.20 -14.99 -1.08
C GLY A 230 0.44 -15.74 0.22
N ASN A 231 1.43 -16.60 0.27
CA ASN A 231 1.85 -17.22 1.52
C ASN A 231 2.52 -16.18 2.47
N SER A 232 2.83 -16.58 3.70
CA SER A 232 3.43 -15.69 4.71
C SER A 232 4.82 -15.18 4.34
N THR A 233 5.55 -15.83 3.41
CA THR A 233 6.91 -15.45 3.01
C THR A 233 6.94 -14.15 2.22
N ILE A 234 5.89 -13.87 1.43
CA ILE A 234 5.74 -12.64 0.64
C ILE A 234 4.85 -11.60 1.32
N ALA A 235 4.50 -11.80 2.60
CA ALA A 235 3.71 -10.83 3.36
C ALA A 235 4.51 -9.54 3.62
N ARG A 236 3.85 -8.39 3.45
CA ARG A 236 4.45 -7.05 3.56
C ARG A 236 3.94 -6.32 4.81
N ALA A 237 4.68 -5.29 5.24
CA ALA A 237 4.26 -4.49 6.37
C ALA A 237 3.31 -3.33 5.97
N SER A 238 3.00 -3.17 4.68
CA SER A 238 2.01 -2.20 4.17
C SER A 238 0.86 -2.91 3.48
N LYS A 239 -0.27 -2.20 3.34
CA LYS A 239 -1.47 -2.71 2.65
C LYS A 239 -1.40 -2.57 1.12
N ASP A 240 -0.29 -2.08 0.57
CA ASP A 240 -0.14 -1.77 -0.87
C ASP A 240 -0.18 -3.02 -1.76
N SER A 241 -0.10 -4.20 -1.15
CA SER A 241 -0.20 -5.50 -1.82
C SER A 241 -1.61 -6.10 -1.77
N LEU A 242 -2.60 -5.38 -1.25
CA LEU A 242 -3.99 -5.80 -1.23
C LEU A 242 -4.74 -5.15 -2.40
N PHE A 243 -4.96 -5.90 -3.47
CA PHE A 243 -5.71 -5.47 -4.63
C PHE A 243 -7.11 -6.08 -4.56
N ILE A 244 -8.11 -5.24 -4.30
CA ILE A 244 -9.51 -5.66 -4.15
C ILE A 244 -10.30 -5.05 -5.29
N PHE A 245 -10.85 -5.91 -6.13
CA PHE A 245 -11.69 -5.51 -7.26
C PHE A 245 -13.14 -5.89 -6.98
N VAL A 246 -14.04 -4.94 -7.20
CA VAL A 246 -15.48 -5.17 -7.19
C VAL A 246 -16.04 -4.69 -8.51
N ASN A 247 -16.67 -5.60 -9.25
CA ASN A 247 -17.17 -5.33 -10.60
C ASN A 247 -16.09 -4.70 -11.49
N LYS A 248 -14.88 -5.28 -11.51
CA LYS A 248 -13.65 -4.84 -12.20
C LYS A 248 -13.02 -3.54 -11.70
N ARG A 249 -13.61 -2.83 -10.73
CA ARG A 249 -13.06 -1.59 -10.17
C ARG A 249 -12.20 -1.86 -8.96
N ILE A 250 -11.03 -1.27 -8.90
CA ILE A 250 -10.18 -1.29 -7.69
C ILE A 250 -10.85 -0.47 -6.59
N VAL A 251 -11.04 -1.08 -5.42
CA VAL A 251 -11.73 -0.47 -4.28
C VAL A 251 -10.96 -0.71 -2.98
N LYS A 252 -11.23 0.14 -1.99
CA LYS A 252 -10.81 -0.07 -0.60
C LYS A 252 -12.03 -0.48 0.22
N SER A 253 -11.99 -1.67 0.80
CA SER A 253 -13.07 -2.20 1.64
C SER A 253 -12.52 -2.74 2.94
N LEU A 254 -12.87 -2.10 4.06
CA LEU A 254 -12.47 -2.54 5.39
C LEU A 254 -13.00 -3.94 5.71
N VAL A 255 -14.17 -4.29 5.19
CA VAL A 255 -14.81 -5.60 5.39
C VAL A 255 -13.98 -6.70 4.72
N VAL A 256 -13.61 -6.49 3.46
CA VAL A 256 -12.79 -7.45 2.68
C VAL A 256 -11.37 -7.52 3.26
N GLU A 257 -10.75 -6.37 3.59
CA GLU A 257 -9.43 -6.34 4.24
C GLU A 257 -9.44 -7.13 5.56
N LYS A 258 -10.50 -6.95 6.39
CA LYS A 258 -10.65 -7.66 7.65
C LYS A 258 -10.86 -9.17 7.42
N ALA A 259 -11.70 -9.57 6.46
CA ALA A 259 -11.90 -10.97 6.14
C ALA A 259 -10.59 -11.66 5.69
N ILE A 260 -9.77 -10.96 4.88
CA ILE A 260 -8.46 -11.45 4.48
C ILE A 260 -7.57 -11.65 5.70
N LEU A 261 -7.42 -10.65 6.56
CA LEU A 261 -6.53 -10.71 7.72
C LEU A 261 -6.96 -11.79 8.73
N ASP A 262 -8.26 -11.86 9.02
CA ASP A 262 -8.82 -12.84 9.95
C ASP A 262 -8.75 -14.28 9.37
N GLY A 263 -8.77 -14.41 8.04
CA GLY A 263 -8.58 -15.69 7.34
C GLY A 263 -7.17 -16.27 7.44
N TYR A 264 -6.15 -15.41 7.51
CA TYR A 264 -4.77 -15.85 7.76
C TYR A 264 -4.48 -16.16 9.23
N TYR A 265 -5.31 -15.66 10.15
CA TYR A 265 -5.25 -15.88 11.59
C TYR A 265 -3.81 -15.88 12.16
N THR A 266 -3.27 -17.06 12.53
CA THR A 266 -1.93 -17.20 13.13
C THR A 266 -0.78 -17.29 12.12
N GLN A 267 -1.06 -17.38 10.83
CA GLN A 267 -0.02 -17.56 9.80
C GLN A 267 0.72 -16.27 9.44
N LEU A 268 0.16 -15.12 9.79
CA LEU A 268 0.81 -13.83 9.57
C LEU A 268 1.38 -13.26 10.86
N VAL A 269 2.61 -12.78 10.79
CA VAL A 269 3.21 -12.01 11.88
C VAL A 269 2.39 -10.74 12.10
N LYS A 270 2.17 -10.36 13.35
CA LYS A 270 1.42 -9.16 13.72
C LYS A 270 1.99 -7.92 13.01
N GLY A 271 1.12 -7.16 12.36
CA GLY A 271 1.51 -5.96 11.60
C GLY A 271 1.97 -6.24 10.17
N LYS A 272 1.89 -7.47 9.68
CA LYS A 272 2.09 -7.79 8.26
C LYS A 272 0.76 -8.05 7.55
N TYR A 273 0.74 -7.73 6.27
CA TYR A 273 -0.39 -7.89 5.35
C TYR A 273 0.00 -8.88 4.26
N PRO A 274 -0.87 -9.82 3.88
CA PRO A 274 -0.58 -10.75 2.82
C PRO A 274 -0.59 -10.03 1.47
N PHE A 275 0.06 -10.62 0.48
CA PHE A 275 -0.19 -10.24 -0.91
C PHE A 275 -1.54 -10.88 -1.31
N ALA A 276 -2.48 -10.08 -1.81
CA ALA A 276 -3.80 -10.59 -2.21
C ALA A 276 -4.34 -9.83 -3.43
N ILE A 277 -4.90 -10.58 -4.37
CA ILE A 277 -5.65 -10.06 -5.51
C ILE A 277 -7.03 -10.71 -5.47
N ILE A 278 -8.05 -9.92 -5.15
CA ILE A 278 -9.41 -10.39 -4.92
C ILE A 278 -10.35 -9.78 -5.97
N PHE A 279 -11.15 -10.62 -6.61
CA PHE A 279 -12.20 -10.20 -7.53
C PHE A 279 -13.55 -10.62 -6.99
N LEU A 280 -14.46 -9.66 -6.85
CA LEU A 280 -15.81 -9.85 -6.37
C LEU A 280 -16.79 -9.29 -7.41
N ASP A 281 -17.68 -10.13 -7.91
CA ASP A 281 -18.80 -9.71 -8.73
C ASP A 281 -20.04 -9.62 -7.84
N VAL A 282 -20.54 -8.41 -7.61
CA VAL A 282 -21.65 -8.12 -6.71
C VAL A 282 -22.75 -7.40 -7.49
N PRO A 283 -24.02 -7.77 -7.34
CA PRO A 283 -25.11 -7.08 -7.99
C PRO A 283 -25.07 -5.56 -7.72
N PRO A 284 -25.24 -4.69 -8.73
CA PRO A 284 -25.17 -3.24 -8.56
C PRO A 284 -26.08 -2.69 -7.46
N GLY A 285 -27.26 -3.29 -7.25
CA GLY A 285 -28.19 -2.89 -6.19
C GLY A 285 -27.74 -3.23 -4.76
N GLU A 286 -26.68 -4.01 -4.58
CA GLU A 286 -26.14 -4.40 -3.28
C GLU A 286 -24.86 -3.64 -2.91
N ILE A 287 -24.46 -2.68 -3.74
CA ILE A 287 -23.26 -1.85 -3.54
C ILE A 287 -23.64 -0.39 -3.54
N ASP A 288 -23.25 0.35 -2.51
CA ASP A 288 -23.23 1.81 -2.55
C ASP A 288 -21.82 2.30 -2.92
N VAL A 289 -21.71 2.80 -4.15
CA VAL A 289 -20.45 3.35 -4.72
C VAL A 289 -20.35 4.86 -4.43
N ASN A 290 -21.42 5.51 -3.99
CA ASN A 290 -21.48 6.97 -3.83
C ASN A 290 -21.04 7.44 -2.44
N VAL A 291 -20.20 6.68 -1.76
CA VAL A 291 -19.69 6.98 -0.41
C VAL A 291 -18.58 8.03 -0.43
N HIS A 292 -17.79 8.12 -1.52
CA HIS A 292 -16.66 9.03 -1.65
C HIS A 292 -16.51 9.55 -3.10
N PRO A 293 -16.12 10.83 -3.31
CA PRO A 293 -15.96 11.40 -4.66
C PRO A 293 -15.04 10.57 -5.57
N SER A 294 -13.97 9.99 -5.03
CA SER A 294 -13.03 9.15 -5.79
C SER A 294 -13.56 7.76 -6.12
N LYS A 295 -14.77 7.38 -5.66
CA LYS A 295 -15.38 6.04 -5.85
C LYS A 295 -14.49 4.86 -5.39
N LYS A 296 -13.42 5.13 -4.63
CA LYS A 296 -12.51 4.10 -4.12
C LYS A 296 -13.04 3.39 -2.88
N ILE A 297 -14.00 3.98 -2.15
CA ILE A 297 -14.61 3.40 -0.95
C ILE A 297 -16.02 2.96 -1.32
N ILE A 298 -16.32 1.70 -1.07
CA ILE A 298 -17.65 1.14 -1.29
C ILE A 298 -18.22 0.60 0.02
N LYS A 299 -19.54 0.60 0.13
CA LYS A 299 -20.29 -0.12 1.18
C LYS A 299 -21.13 -1.21 0.54
N PHE A 300 -21.13 -2.38 1.17
CA PHE A 300 -21.99 -3.49 0.76
C PHE A 300 -23.27 -3.48 1.59
N SER A 301 -24.39 -3.79 0.97
CA SER A 301 -25.66 -3.93 1.71
C SER A 301 -25.64 -5.10 2.68
N LYS A 302 -24.84 -6.14 2.36
CA LYS A 302 -24.69 -7.37 3.15
C LYS A 302 -23.23 -7.60 3.52
N GLU A 303 -22.67 -6.69 4.32
CA GLU A 303 -21.24 -6.73 4.70
C GLU A 303 -20.85 -8.03 5.40
N LEU A 304 -21.72 -8.55 6.28
CA LEU A 304 -21.45 -9.77 7.05
C LEU A 304 -21.40 -11.02 6.16
N ASP A 305 -22.24 -11.09 5.12
CA ASP A 305 -22.25 -12.23 4.19
C ASP A 305 -20.95 -12.28 3.38
N ILE A 306 -20.50 -11.12 2.88
CA ILE A 306 -19.24 -11.02 2.15
C ILE A 306 -18.04 -11.35 3.05
N TYR A 307 -18.06 -10.84 4.29
CA TYR A 307 -17.03 -11.15 5.28
C TYR A 307 -16.95 -12.67 5.54
N ASN A 308 -18.06 -13.31 5.86
CA ASN A 308 -18.11 -14.73 6.18
C ASN A 308 -17.74 -15.61 4.98
N LEU A 309 -18.19 -15.24 3.78
CA LEU A 309 -17.88 -15.91 2.55
C LEU A 309 -16.37 -15.96 2.30
N LEU A 310 -15.72 -14.78 2.33
CA LEU A 310 -14.28 -14.70 2.13
C LEU A 310 -13.49 -15.34 3.27
N LEU A 311 -13.92 -15.15 4.52
CA LEU A 311 -13.26 -15.73 5.69
C LEU A 311 -13.19 -17.26 5.60
N ASN A 312 -14.29 -17.91 5.22
CA ASN A 312 -14.36 -19.38 5.12
C ASN A 312 -13.47 -19.90 3.99
N GLU A 313 -13.54 -19.32 2.80
CA GLU A 313 -12.71 -19.70 1.66
C GLU A 313 -11.21 -19.50 1.94
N ILE A 314 -10.85 -18.40 2.59
CA ILE A 314 -9.45 -18.11 2.93
C ILE A 314 -8.95 -19.08 4.01
N LYS A 315 -9.77 -19.39 5.03
CA LYS A 315 -9.43 -20.37 6.06
C LYS A 315 -9.24 -21.77 5.49
N GLU A 316 -10.09 -22.22 4.59
CA GLU A 316 -9.91 -23.50 3.92
C GLU A 316 -8.59 -23.58 3.17
N LEU A 317 -8.21 -22.48 2.48
CA LEU A 317 -6.96 -22.41 1.75
C LEU A 317 -5.73 -22.38 2.68
N THR A 318 -5.83 -21.69 3.81
CA THR A 318 -4.72 -21.49 4.75
C THR A 318 -4.56 -22.64 5.73
N LEU A 319 -5.65 -23.23 6.24
CA LEU A 319 -5.64 -24.34 7.22
C LEU A 319 -5.54 -25.71 6.56
N GLY A 320 -5.96 -25.85 5.29
CA GLY A 320 -6.07 -27.15 4.61
C GLY A 320 -4.76 -27.75 4.11
N ASN A 321 -3.60 -27.09 4.23
CA ASN A 321 -2.34 -27.59 3.67
C ASN A 321 -1.10 -27.18 4.48
N ASP A 322 -0.80 -27.89 5.53
CA ASP A 322 0.57 -28.02 6.07
C ASP A 322 1.45 -28.96 5.21
N ILE A 323 0.97 -29.40 4.06
CA ILE A 323 1.72 -30.22 3.12
C ILE A 323 2.11 -29.34 1.92
N LEU A 324 3.33 -28.83 1.97
CA LEU A 324 4.06 -28.26 0.85
C LEU A 324 4.27 -29.34 -0.23
N THR A 325 3.33 -29.51 -1.14
CA THR A 325 3.65 -30.07 -2.43
C THR A 325 4.07 -28.92 -3.33
N GLU A 326 5.37 -28.80 -3.53
CA GLU A 326 5.95 -28.03 -4.63
C GLU A 326 5.36 -28.54 -5.95
N LYS A 327 4.31 -27.90 -6.44
CA LYS A 327 3.98 -27.99 -7.86
C LYS A 327 4.99 -27.10 -8.57
N ASN A 328 6.02 -27.74 -9.13
CA ASN A 328 6.89 -27.11 -10.11
C ASN A 328 6.01 -26.61 -11.26
N VAL A 329 5.69 -25.34 -11.28
CA VAL A 329 5.17 -24.68 -12.47
C VAL A 329 6.38 -24.43 -13.36
N GLU A 330 6.56 -25.23 -14.37
CA GLU A 330 7.58 -25.01 -15.40
C GLU A 330 7.19 -23.73 -16.16
N VAL A 331 7.85 -22.64 -15.82
CA VAL A 331 7.78 -21.43 -16.61
C VAL A 331 8.68 -21.63 -17.82
N THR A 332 8.09 -21.75 -19.00
CA THR A 332 8.84 -21.91 -20.22
C THR A 332 9.34 -20.53 -20.67
N VAL A 333 10.65 -20.36 -20.73
CA VAL A 333 11.29 -19.20 -21.34
C VAL A 333 11.32 -19.46 -22.85
N VAL A 334 10.61 -18.68 -23.64
CA VAL A 334 10.70 -18.72 -25.09
C VAL A 334 11.60 -17.59 -25.53
N GLU A 335 12.69 -17.97 -26.20
CA GLU A 335 13.58 -17.01 -26.85
C GLU A 335 13.05 -16.74 -28.26
N ARG A 336 12.72 -15.48 -28.54
CA ARG A 336 12.33 -15.01 -29.87
C ARG A 336 13.42 -14.10 -30.41
N ILE A 337 13.73 -14.25 -31.69
CA ILE A 337 14.60 -13.31 -32.40
C ILE A 337 13.70 -12.18 -32.89
N ASN A 338 14.00 -10.97 -32.50
CA ASN A 338 13.35 -9.79 -33.06
C ASN A 338 13.76 -9.67 -34.52
N GLU A 339 12.80 -9.79 -35.43
CA GLU A 339 13.06 -9.82 -36.89
C GLU A 339 13.64 -8.50 -37.44
N GLU A 340 13.47 -7.38 -36.70
CA GLU A 340 13.98 -6.05 -37.09
C GLU A 340 15.38 -5.75 -36.55
N THR A 341 15.72 -6.25 -35.35
CA THR A 341 17.02 -5.93 -34.71
C THR A 341 17.99 -7.09 -34.66
N GLY A 342 17.53 -8.33 -34.90
CA GLY A 342 18.33 -9.55 -34.81
C GLY A 342 18.75 -9.94 -33.38
N GLU A 343 18.24 -9.28 -32.34
CA GLU A 343 18.55 -9.56 -30.95
C GLU A 343 17.60 -10.62 -30.36
N LEU A 344 18.13 -11.44 -29.43
CA LEU A 344 17.36 -12.44 -28.70
C LEU A 344 16.57 -11.80 -27.56
N GLU A 345 15.27 -11.72 -27.71
CA GLU A 345 14.36 -11.34 -26.63
C GLU A 345 13.86 -12.58 -25.89
N LYS A 346 13.96 -12.57 -24.56
CA LYS A 346 13.46 -13.64 -23.68
C LYS A 346 12.07 -13.31 -23.18
N GLU A 347 11.08 -14.03 -23.66
CA GLU A 347 9.69 -13.89 -23.21
C GLU A 347 9.33 -15.04 -22.27
N LEU A 348 8.83 -14.73 -21.07
CA LEU A 348 8.37 -15.71 -20.10
C LEU A 348 6.91 -16.09 -20.42
N ILE A 349 6.68 -17.30 -20.90
CA ILE A 349 5.33 -17.83 -21.18
C ILE A 349 4.98 -18.86 -20.12
N SER A 350 3.86 -18.70 -19.42
CA SER A 350 3.31 -19.73 -18.57
C SER A 350 2.63 -20.83 -19.42
N PRO A 351 2.61 -22.11 -18.97
CA PRO A 351 2.01 -23.18 -19.75
C PRO A 351 0.51 -22.94 -19.96
N LYS A 352 0.07 -23.18 -21.19
CA LYS A 352 -1.35 -23.13 -21.59
C LYS A 352 -2.16 -24.12 -20.76
N ASN A 353 -2.78 -23.67 -19.68
CA ASN A 353 -3.87 -24.41 -19.04
C ASN A 353 -4.89 -23.43 -18.49
N ASN A 354 -6.05 -23.44 -19.11
CA ASN A 354 -7.31 -22.83 -18.70
C ASN A 354 -7.25 -21.40 -18.18
N PHE A 355 -7.28 -20.46 -19.12
CA PHE A 355 -7.54 -19.06 -18.85
C PHE A 355 -8.89 -18.92 -18.13
N LEU A 356 -8.89 -18.45 -16.89
CA LEU A 356 -10.07 -17.89 -16.30
C LEU A 356 -10.31 -16.53 -16.93
N SER A 357 -11.35 -16.43 -17.76
CA SER A 357 -11.89 -15.12 -18.09
C SER A 357 -12.52 -14.54 -16.80
N THR A 358 -12.70 -13.21 -16.74
CA THR A 358 -13.45 -12.60 -15.63
C THR A 358 -14.88 -13.15 -15.50
N LYS A 359 -15.37 -13.92 -16.47
CA LYS A 359 -16.63 -14.63 -16.45
C LYS A 359 -16.60 -15.93 -15.64
N ASP A 360 -15.40 -16.43 -15.31
CA ASP A 360 -15.22 -17.65 -14.50
C ASP A 360 -15.28 -17.36 -12.99
N PHE A 361 -15.36 -16.10 -12.58
CA PHE A 361 -15.64 -15.71 -11.21
C PHE A 361 -17.16 -15.81 -10.97
N ILE A 362 -17.55 -16.68 -10.05
CA ILE A 362 -18.96 -16.96 -9.75
C ILE A 362 -19.59 -15.69 -9.13
N PRO A 363 -20.76 -15.23 -9.61
CA PRO A 363 -21.50 -14.18 -8.94
C PRO A 363 -21.78 -14.55 -7.49
N ILE A 364 -21.64 -13.59 -6.59
CA ILE A 364 -21.81 -13.81 -5.14
C ILE A 364 -23.24 -14.24 -4.77
N MET A 365 -24.20 -14.06 -5.67
CA MET A 365 -25.62 -14.30 -5.41
C MET A 365 -26.33 -14.98 -6.57
N GLU A 366 -26.20 -16.28 -6.71
CA GLU A 366 -27.31 -17.08 -7.19
C GLU A 366 -28.04 -17.69 -5.97
N ASN A 367 -29.33 -17.32 -5.84
CA ASN A 367 -30.24 -17.85 -4.84
C ASN A 367 -30.30 -19.39 -4.91
N LYS A 368 -29.44 -20.08 -4.18
CA LYS A 368 -29.75 -21.41 -3.66
C LYS A 368 -30.04 -21.21 -2.18
N VAL A 369 -31.33 -21.06 -1.86
CA VAL A 369 -31.85 -21.41 -0.55
C VAL A 369 -31.50 -22.89 -0.34
N LEU A 370 -30.38 -23.14 0.32
CA LEU A 370 -30.14 -24.44 0.92
C LEU A 370 -31.01 -24.47 2.19
N ASP A 371 -32.14 -25.17 2.09
CA ASP A 371 -32.88 -25.66 3.25
C ASP A 371 -31.91 -26.43 4.15
N ILE A 372 -31.26 -25.72 5.05
CA ILE A 372 -30.61 -26.37 6.19
C ILE A 372 -31.71 -26.66 7.19
N GLN A 373 -32.28 -27.86 7.11
CA GLN A 373 -33.02 -28.46 8.22
C GLN A 373 -32.06 -28.53 9.41
N THR A 374 -32.21 -27.58 10.32
CA THR A 374 -31.57 -27.59 11.61
C THR A 374 -32.09 -28.77 12.40
N LYS A 375 -31.31 -29.85 12.49
CA LYS A 375 -31.45 -30.82 13.56
C LYS A 375 -31.02 -30.13 14.86
N THR A 376 -32.03 -29.76 15.63
CA THR A 376 -31.89 -29.36 17.03
C THR A 376 -31.24 -30.46 17.83
N ASN A 377 -30.09 -30.21 18.40
CA ASN A 377 -29.63 -30.91 19.60
C ASN A 377 -29.56 -29.91 20.74
N LYS A 378 -30.24 -30.37 21.80
CA LYS A 378 -30.53 -29.76 23.07
C LYS A 378 -29.29 -29.30 23.86
N ASP A 379 -29.60 -28.34 24.74
CA ASP A 379 -28.98 -28.06 26.03
C ASP A 379 -27.69 -27.25 26.04
N ILE A 380 -27.85 -25.91 26.02
CA ILE A 380 -27.20 -25.02 27.00
C ILE A 380 -28.18 -23.86 27.24
N SER A 381 -28.88 -23.90 28.36
CA SER A 381 -29.71 -22.83 28.86
C SER A 381 -28.82 -21.76 29.52
N LEU A 382 -28.70 -20.59 28.91
CA LEU A 382 -28.27 -19.37 29.60
C LEU A 382 -29.48 -18.57 30.00
N ASP A 383 -29.70 -18.52 31.31
CA ASP A 383 -30.81 -17.85 31.98
C ASP A 383 -30.68 -16.32 31.81
N LEU A 384 -31.47 -15.75 30.89
CA LEU A 384 -31.64 -14.31 30.72
C LEU A 384 -33.00 -13.86 31.30
N ARG A 385 -33.25 -14.15 32.58
CA ARG A 385 -34.32 -13.51 33.33
C ARG A 385 -33.76 -12.41 34.22
N GLY A 386 -33.88 -11.19 33.77
CA GLY A 386 -33.64 -10.05 34.66
C GLY A 386 -33.28 -8.72 34.01
N ILE A 387 -33.98 -8.30 32.95
CA ILE A 387 -34.08 -6.84 32.66
C ILE A 387 -35.52 -6.55 32.26
N GLY A 388 -36.26 -6.10 33.25
CA GLY A 388 -37.62 -5.64 33.12
C GLY A 388 -37.68 -4.30 32.38
N ARG A 389 -38.79 -4.18 31.65
CA ARG A 389 -39.31 -2.97 31.03
C ARG A 389 -39.09 -1.72 31.84
N LYS A 390 -38.54 -0.65 31.24
CA LYS A 390 -39.11 0.72 31.30
C LYS A 390 -38.30 1.70 30.45
N ASN A 391 -39.04 2.52 29.72
CA ASN A 391 -38.76 3.83 29.13
C ASN A 391 -38.15 3.88 27.75
N GLU A 392 -39.03 4.11 26.78
CA GLU A 392 -38.76 4.78 25.50
C GLU A 392 -38.06 6.12 25.75
N LYS A 393 -36.76 6.20 25.45
CA LYS A 393 -36.08 7.48 25.27
C LYS A 393 -36.03 7.76 23.77
N THR A 394 -36.53 8.92 23.38
CA THR A 394 -36.50 9.40 21.99
C THR A 394 -35.06 9.58 21.51
N GLY A 395 -34.80 9.35 20.22
CA GLY A 395 -33.46 9.39 19.62
C GLY A 395 -32.65 10.69 19.81
N ILE A 396 -33.29 11.75 20.33
CA ILE A 396 -32.66 13.04 20.66
C ILE A 396 -31.84 12.96 21.96
N ASP A 397 -32.26 12.16 22.94
CA ASP A 397 -31.54 12.00 24.22
C ASP A 397 -30.29 11.15 24.08
N LEU A 398 -30.29 10.16 23.19
CA LEU A 398 -29.11 9.34 22.91
C LEU A 398 -28.02 10.15 22.19
N GLY A 399 -28.39 11.05 21.29
CA GLY A 399 -27.47 11.96 20.61
C GLY A 399 -26.76 12.93 21.57
N ARG A 400 -27.47 13.44 22.58
CA ARG A 400 -26.87 14.32 23.61
C ARG A 400 -25.93 13.58 24.56
N GLU A 401 -26.24 12.35 24.92
CA GLU A 401 -25.38 11.53 25.79
C GLU A 401 -24.07 11.12 25.07
N ILE A 402 -24.13 10.86 23.77
CA ILE A 402 -22.94 10.58 22.93
C ILE A 402 -22.10 11.86 22.73
N ALA A 403 -22.73 13.01 22.46
CA ALA A 403 -22.05 14.29 22.33
C ALA A 403 -21.29 14.69 23.60
N ASN A 404 -21.91 14.53 24.77
CA ASN A 404 -21.27 14.81 26.07
C ASN A 404 -20.09 13.86 26.35
N LYS A 405 -20.18 12.58 25.98
CA LYS A 405 -19.02 11.64 26.10
C LYS A 405 -17.88 11.97 25.17
N ILE A 406 -18.17 12.43 23.95
CA ILE A 406 -17.15 12.88 22.99
C ILE A 406 -16.45 14.15 23.50
N GLN A 407 -17.21 15.10 24.08
CA GLN A 407 -16.65 16.33 24.64
C GLN A 407 -15.73 16.06 25.83
N ILE A 408 -16.09 15.14 26.73
CA ILE A 408 -15.25 14.71 27.86
C ILE A 408 -13.97 14.02 27.40
N VAL A 409 -14.02 13.27 26.29
CA VAL A 409 -12.84 12.63 25.69
C VAL A 409 -11.94 13.67 25.01
N GLN A 410 -12.50 14.67 24.34
CA GLN A 410 -11.74 15.76 23.72
C GLN A 410 -11.09 16.68 24.77
N GLU A 411 -11.76 16.98 25.87
CA GLU A 411 -11.19 17.74 26.99
C GLU A 411 -10.04 16.97 27.67
N ARG A 412 -10.17 15.65 27.85
CA ARG A 412 -9.06 14.81 28.37
C ARG A 412 -7.88 14.66 27.42
N ILE A 413 -8.09 14.70 26.09
CA ILE A 413 -7.03 14.72 25.09
C ILE A 413 -6.35 16.09 25.04
N GLY A 414 -7.10 17.19 25.27
CA GLY A 414 -6.58 18.56 25.36
C GLY A 414 -5.67 18.77 26.58
N GLU A 415 -5.95 18.16 27.72
CA GLU A 415 -5.11 18.27 28.93
C GLU A 415 -3.78 17.49 28.83
N PHE A 416 -3.66 16.52 27.91
CA PHE A 416 -2.39 15.79 27.63
C PHE A 416 -1.50 16.49 26.61
N SER A 417 -1.98 17.54 25.89
CA SER A 417 -1.20 18.21 24.85
C SER A 417 -0.47 19.49 25.28
N GLU A 418 -0.66 19.96 26.53
CA GLU A 418 -0.06 21.21 27.01
C GLU A 418 1.14 21.09 27.96
N LYS A 419 1.63 19.88 28.23
CA LYS A 419 2.88 19.73 29.02
C LYS A 419 3.75 18.66 28.42
N GLU A 420 4.47 19.02 27.38
CA GLU A 420 5.84 18.59 27.04
C GLU A 420 6.18 19.08 25.64
N SER A 421 6.52 20.39 25.54
CA SER A 421 7.26 20.91 24.42
C SER A 421 8.67 20.34 24.45
N LEU A 422 8.98 19.44 23.53
CA LEU A 422 10.33 18.97 23.27
C LEU A 422 11.23 20.17 22.89
N PRO A 423 12.42 20.32 23.47
CA PRO A 423 13.31 21.43 23.18
C PRO A 423 13.83 21.35 21.75
N ALA A 424 13.66 22.45 21.02
CA ALA A 424 14.27 22.68 19.72
C ALA A 424 15.80 22.53 19.82
N PHE A 425 16.39 21.68 18.96
CA PHE A 425 17.83 21.59 18.79
C PHE A 425 18.38 22.92 18.27
N LYS A 426 18.88 23.77 19.17
CA LYS A 426 19.79 24.87 18.83
C LYS A 426 21.21 24.31 18.74
N ASN A 427 21.91 24.74 17.70
CA ASN A 427 23.34 24.51 17.50
C ASN A 427 24.13 24.67 18.79
N ILE A 428 24.76 23.60 19.25
CA ILE A 428 25.77 23.65 20.31
C ILE A 428 27.10 23.19 19.69
N ASN A 429 27.80 24.17 19.12
CA ASN A 429 29.26 24.15 19.11
C ASN A 429 29.69 24.83 20.40
N SER A 430 30.15 24.07 21.37
CA SER A 430 31.22 24.45 22.31
C SER A 430 31.35 23.42 23.46
N ASN A 431 32.53 22.85 23.55
CA ASN A 431 33.22 22.38 24.76
C ASN A 431 32.35 21.77 25.88
N ILE A 432 32.09 20.47 25.80
CA ILE A 432 31.75 19.69 26.98
C ILE A 432 32.97 18.86 27.37
N LYS A 433 33.63 19.29 28.41
CA LYS A 433 34.53 18.43 29.21
C LYS A 433 33.69 17.28 29.74
N ILE A 434 34.02 16.08 29.32
CA ILE A 434 33.44 14.84 29.86
C ILE A 434 34.04 14.67 31.26
N GLU A 435 33.31 15.08 32.27
CA GLU A 435 33.56 14.59 33.63
C GLU A 435 33.00 13.14 33.67
N GLU A 436 33.92 12.19 33.72
CA GLU A 436 33.61 10.80 34.06
C GLU A 436 33.09 10.74 35.50
N ASN A 437 31.78 10.84 35.68
CA ASN A 437 31.13 10.52 36.95
C ASN A 437 31.05 8.99 37.07
N LYS A 438 32.14 8.42 37.59
CA LYS A 438 32.20 7.04 38.08
C LYS A 438 31.41 6.94 39.40
N ASN A 439 30.09 6.99 39.34
CA ASN A 439 29.24 6.44 40.40
C ASN A 439 28.82 5.03 40.02
N LYS A 440 29.73 4.09 40.22
CA LYS A 440 29.47 2.66 40.17
C LYS A 440 28.65 2.29 41.40
N ILE A 441 27.31 2.35 41.28
CA ILE A 441 26.41 1.69 42.23
C ILE A 441 26.50 0.20 41.90
N MET A 442 27.41 -0.49 42.64
CA MET A 442 27.45 -1.96 42.63
C MET A 442 26.23 -2.47 43.40
N THR A 443 25.07 -2.55 42.74
CA THR A 443 24.02 -3.47 43.19
C THR A 443 24.51 -4.88 42.90
N SER A 444 24.71 -5.69 43.96
CA SER A 444 25.05 -7.10 43.79
C SER A 444 23.83 -7.82 43.20
N TYR A 445 23.90 -8.20 41.94
CA TYR A 445 22.90 -9.03 41.29
C TYR A 445 23.50 -10.39 40.95
N LYS A 446 22.63 -11.41 40.90
CA LYS A 446 23.01 -12.77 40.52
C LYS A 446 22.03 -13.26 39.47
N VAL A 447 22.56 -13.66 38.32
CA VAL A 447 21.77 -14.33 37.29
C VAL A 447 21.46 -15.74 37.76
N ILE A 448 20.17 -16.07 37.90
CA ILE A 448 19.71 -17.40 38.35
C ILE A 448 19.67 -18.36 37.17
N GLY A 449 19.23 -17.89 36.00
CA GLY A 449 19.08 -18.70 34.79
C GLY A 449 18.00 -18.20 33.85
N GLN A 450 17.61 -19.05 32.92
CA GLN A 450 16.63 -18.72 31.85
C GLN A 450 15.32 -19.48 32.09
N LEU A 451 14.18 -18.78 31.92
CA LEU A 451 12.84 -19.35 31.98
C LEU A 451 12.22 -19.33 30.59
N LEU A 452 11.64 -20.45 30.14
CA LEU A 452 10.95 -20.62 28.86
C LEU A 452 11.80 -20.19 27.64
N ASN A 453 13.13 -20.25 27.75
CA ASN A 453 14.06 -19.76 26.74
C ASN A 453 13.74 -18.33 26.23
N SER A 454 13.14 -17.50 27.09
CA SER A 454 12.68 -16.15 26.72
C SER A 454 12.92 -15.13 27.81
N TYR A 455 13.04 -15.54 29.07
CA TYR A 455 13.17 -14.65 30.20
C TYR A 455 14.43 -14.97 31.01
N ILE A 456 15.20 -13.94 31.33
CA ILE A 456 16.36 -14.07 32.22
C ILE A 456 15.89 -13.74 33.64
N LEU A 457 16.13 -14.66 34.58
CA LEU A 457 15.84 -14.51 36.00
C LEU A 457 17.06 -14.00 36.75
N VAL A 458 16.90 -12.93 37.50
CA VAL A 458 17.97 -12.27 38.24
C VAL A 458 17.50 -12.02 39.67
N GLU A 459 18.35 -12.38 40.65
CA GLU A 459 18.17 -12.00 42.04
C GLU A 459 18.94 -10.70 42.30
N ALA A 460 18.26 -9.65 42.73
CA ALA A 460 18.85 -8.35 43.05
C ALA A 460 18.13 -7.75 44.26
N ASP A 461 18.88 -7.32 45.26
CA ASP A 461 18.36 -6.62 46.45
C ASP A 461 17.14 -7.31 47.10
N LYS A 462 17.16 -8.64 47.27
CA LYS A 462 16.06 -9.47 47.79
C LYS A 462 14.78 -9.37 46.96
N LYS A 463 14.90 -9.15 45.66
CA LYS A 463 13.81 -9.14 44.67
C LYS A 463 14.14 -10.10 43.57
N LEU A 464 13.10 -10.70 42.99
CA LEU A 464 13.23 -11.41 41.77
C LEU A 464 12.93 -10.44 40.60
N GLU A 465 13.92 -10.22 39.77
CA GLU A 465 13.79 -9.45 38.55
C GLU A 465 13.71 -10.40 37.35
N ILE A 466 12.70 -10.22 36.49
CA ILE A 466 12.49 -11.02 35.30
C ILE A 466 12.69 -10.10 34.09
N TYR A 467 13.66 -10.41 33.26
CA TYR A 467 14.04 -9.64 32.09
C TYR A 467 13.59 -10.38 30.83
N ASP A 468 12.92 -9.68 29.91
CA ASP A 468 12.65 -10.23 28.58
C ASP A 468 13.92 -10.17 27.74
N GLN A 469 14.52 -11.34 27.41
CA GLN A 469 15.82 -11.43 26.70
C GLN A 469 15.78 -10.74 25.34
N HIS A 470 14.66 -10.83 24.60
CA HIS A 470 14.51 -10.19 23.31
C HIS A 470 14.55 -8.66 23.46
N ILE A 471 13.79 -8.13 24.40
CA ILE A 471 13.70 -6.68 24.65
C ILE A 471 15.03 -6.14 25.22
N VAL A 472 15.73 -6.88 26.07
CA VAL A 472 17.08 -6.54 26.56
C VAL A 472 18.04 -6.38 25.38
N HIS A 473 18.10 -7.39 24.50
CA HIS A 473 19.02 -7.38 23.37
C HIS A 473 18.67 -6.30 22.35
N GLU A 474 17.37 -6.08 22.06
CA GLU A 474 16.90 -4.99 21.22
C GLU A 474 17.40 -3.63 21.73
N ARG A 475 17.31 -3.38 23.04
CA ARG A 475 17.81 -2.13 23.64
C ARG A 475 19.31 -1.98 23.53
N ILE A 476 20.07 -3.02 23.77
CA ILE A 476 21.54 -3.01 23.67
C ILE A 476 21.95 -2.66 22.23
N LEU A 477 21.40 -3.38 21.26
CA LEU A 477 21.69 -3.17 19.84
C LEU A 477 21.32 -1.77 19.36
N TYR A 478 20.16 -1.26 19.81
CA TYR A 478 19.74 0.09 19.48
C TYR A 478 20.72 1.15 19.97
N GLU A 479 21.19 1.08 21.22
CA GLU A 479 22.15 2.05 21.77
C GLU A 479 23.53 1.93 21.10
N GLU A 480 23.97 0.70 20.77
CA GLU A 480 25.21 0.45 20.02
C GLU A 480 25.15 1.05 18.61
N LEU A 481 24.08 0.79 17.87
CA LEU A 481 23.84 1.35 16.52
C LEU A 481 23.73 2.87 16.56
N LYS A 482 22.98 3.41 17.51
CA LYS A 482 22.80 4.86 17.67
C LYS A 482 24.14 5.55 17.94
N LYS A 483 25.00 4.95 18.77
CA LYS A 483 26.35 5.47 19.02
C LYS A 483 27.23 5.44 17.78
N GLN A 484 27.21 4.34 17.00
CA GLN A 484 27.95 4.24 15.74
C GLN A 484 27.45 5.26 14.72
N PHE A 485 26.13 5.41 14.59
CA PHE A 485 25.50 6.36 13.67
C PHE A 485 25.88 7.82 14.00
N LEU A 486 25.78 8.22 15.27
CA LEU A 486 26.14 9.57 15.73
C LEU A 486 27.63 9.88 15.50
N ASN A 487 28.49 8.89 15.63
CA ASN A 487 29.93 9.00 15.37
C ASN A 487 30.28 8.91 13.87
N LYS A 488 29.29 8.78 12.97
CA LYS A 488 29.49 8.56 11.52
C LYS A 488 30.44 7.38 11.21
N ASN A 489 30.42 6.35 12.04
CA ASN A 489 31.34 5.22 11.98
C ASN A 489 30.60 3.88 11.94
N ILE A 490 29.60 3.78 11.04
CA ILE A 490 28.99 2.48 10.75
C ILE A 490 29.96 1.70 9.87
N ASN A 491 30.53 0.62 10.43
CA ASN A 491 31.42 -0.26 9.71
C ASN A 491 30.66 -0.96 8.58
N LYS A 492 31.30 -1.02 7.40
CA LYS A 492 30.74 -1.64 6.19
C LYS A 492 31.54 -2.90 5.86
N GLN A 493 30.83 -3.94 5.44
CA GLN A 493 31.42 -5.17 4.94
C GLN A 493 31.09 -5.30 3.44
N GLY A 494 32.13 -5.42 2.62
CA GLY A 494 31.97 -5.74 1.20
C GLY A 494 31.54 -7.20 1.02
N LEU A 495 30.52 -7.41 0.20
CA LEU A 495 30.11 -8.75 -0.21
C LEU A 495 31.02 -9.24 -1.34
N LEU A 496 31.57 -10.44 -1.18
CA LEU A 496 32.41 -11.06 -2.22
C LEU A 496 31.64 -11.22 -3.55
N ILE A 497 30.37 -11.58 -3.45
CA ILE A 497 29.43 -11.62 -4.54
C ILE A 497 28.32 -10.62 -4.21
N PRO A 498 28.09 -9.57 -5.05
CA PRO A 498 27.00 -8.64 -4.83
C PRO A 498 25.66 -9.35 -4.75
N MET A 499 24.86 -8.98 -3.78
CA MET A 499 23.53 -9.56 -3.57
C MET A 499 22.53 -8.90 -4.52
N ARG A 500 21.85 -9.71 -5.32
CA ARG A 500 20.73 -9.26 -6.15
C ARG A 500 19.46 -9.22 -5.29
N VAL A 501 18.77 -8.09 -5.31
CA VAL A 501 17.50 -7.91 -4.62
C VAL A 501 16.47 -7.45 -5.64
N GLU A 502 15.42 -8.23 -5.77
CA GLU A 502 14.26 -7.85 -6.57
C GLU A 502 13.47 -6.78 -5.84
N VAL A 503 13.16 -5.69 -6.53
CA VAL A 503 12.40 -4.56 -6.00
C VAL A 503 11.17 -4.29 -6.84
N ASP A 504 10.09 -3.91 -6.16
CA ASP A 504 8.88 -3.45 -6.85
C ASP A 504 9.22 -2.18 -7.67
N PRO A 505 8.71 -2.02 -8.91
CA PRO A 505 8.94 -0.83 -9.72
C PRO A 505 8.66 0.49 -9.00
N ARG A 506 7.70 0.48 -8.04
CA ARG A 506 7.38 1.65 -7.21
C ARG A 506 8.46 2.00 -6.19
N ASP A 507 9.26 1.01 -5.79
CA ASP A 507 10.25 1.14 -4.72
C ASP A 507 11.62 1.55 -5.22
N LYS A 508 11.95 1.20 -6.47
CA LYS A 508 13.27 1.46 -7.05
C LYS A 508 13.62 2.94 -7.03
N GLU A 509 12.70 3.82 -7.44
CA GLU A 509 12.92 5.27 -7.43
C GLU A 509 13.10 5.81 -6.00
N ILE A 510 12.29 5.30 -5.03
CA ILE A 510 12.41 5.71 -3.63
C ILE A 510 13.79 5.33 -3.08
N ILE A 511 14.30 4.14 -3.43
CA ILE A 511 15.62 3.69 -3.00
C ILE A 511 16.71 4.64 -3.53
N PHE A 512 16.69 4.96 -4.83
CA PHE A 512 17.73 5.80 -5.45
C PHE A 512 17.65 7.28 -5.05
N GLU A 513 16.45 7.81 -4.80
CA GLU A 513 16.31 9.15 -4.20
C GLU A 513 16.87 9.26 -2.79
N ASN A 514 16.84 8.16 -2.05
CA ASN A 514 17.30 8.11 -0.67
C ASN A 514 18.60 7.32 -0.50
N ILE A 515 19.39 7.16 -1.57
CA ILE A 515 20.61 6.35 -1.57
C ILE A 515 21.60 6.80 -0.50
N SER A 516 21.69 8.12 -0.26
CA SER A 516 22.51 8.70 0.81
C SER A 516 22.13 8.20 2.21
N ILE A 517 20.86 7.93 2.46
CA ILE A 517 20.39 7.36 3.73
C ILE A 517 20.87 5.91 3.86
N PHE A 518 20.74 5.12 2.80
CA PHE A 518 21.26 3.74 2.81
C PHE A 518 22.76 3.70 3.04
N GLU A 519 23.50 4.63 2.43
CA GLU A 519 24.96 4.75 2.63
C GLU A 519 25.32 5.16 4.06
N GLU A 520 24.55 6.06 4.69
CA GLU A 520 24.71 6.40 6.12
C GLU A 520 24.55 5.17 7.02
N PHE A 521 23.68 4.23 6.64
CA PHE A 521 23.45 2.97 7.38
C PHE A 521 24.30 1.80 6.90
N GLY A 522 25.28 2.04 6.04
CA GLY A 522 26.29 1.04 5.68
C GLY A 522 25.94 0.18 4.47
N PHE A 523 24.88 0.46 3.76
CA PHE A 523 24.56 -0.19 2.48
C PHE A 523 25.21 0.56 1.32
N SER A 524 25.72 -0.17 0.32
CA SER A 524 26.11 0.40 -0.97
C SER A 524 25.29 -0.32 -2.05
N ILE A 525 24.54 0.45 -2.82
CA ILE A 525 23.53 -0.04 -3.73
C ILE A 525 23.83 0.47 -5.13
N ASP A 526 23.86 -0.42 -6.12
CA ASP A 526 23.96 -0.09 -7.52
C ASP A 526 22.65 -0.41 -8.25
N GLU A 527 22.37 0.36 -9.29
CA GLU A 527 21.32 0.03 -10.25
C GLU A 527 21.77 -1.17 -11.11
N PHE A 528 20.86 -2.12 -11.34
CA PHE A 528 21.18 -3.28 -12.16
C PHE A 528 20.16 -3.42 -13.30
N GLN A 529 19.08 -4.15 -13.14
CA GLN A 529 18.03 -4.31 -14.15
C GLN A 529 16.77 -3.54 -13.75
N ASP A 530 15.77 -3.46 -14.60
CA ASP A 530 14.55 -2.67 -14.33
C ASP A 530 13.86 -3.01 -13.01
N LYS A 531 13.92 -4.28 -12.58
CA LYS A 531 13.29 -4.78 -11.34
C LYS A 531 14.29 -5.29 -10.31
N GLU A 532 15.59 -5.07 -10.51
CA GLU A 532 16.64 -5.54 -9.62
C GLU A 532 17.60 -4.42 -9.24
N ILE A 533 18.16 -4.54 -8.04
CA ILE A 533 19.27 -3.74 -7.55
C ILE A 533 20.39 -4.67 -7.07
N LEU A 534 21.62 -4.17 -7.02
CA LEU A 534 22.76 -4.87 -6.47
C LEU A 534 23.20 -4.21 -5.17
N ILE A 535 23.27 -4.99 -4.09
CA ILE A 535 23.87 -4.56 -2.82
C ILE A 535 25.30 -5.07 -2.78
N ARG A 536 26.29 -4.14 -2.74
CA ARG A 536 27.71 -4.46 -2.67
C ARG A 536 28.26 -4.49 -1.26
N ASN A 537 27.80 -3.56 -0.44
CA ASN A 537 28.21 -3.49 0.96
C ASN A 537 26.99 -3.54 1.86
N ILE A 538 27.19 -4.13 3.01
CA ILE A 538 26.22 -4.21 4.09
C ILE A 538 26.85 -3.69 5.39
N PRO A 539 26.07 -3.18 6.34
CA PRO A 539 26.60 -2.85 7.65
C PRO A 539 27.14 -4.09 8.37
N VAL A 540 28.28 -3.93 9.06
CA VAL A 540 28.81 -4.97 9.95
C VAL A 540 27.95 -4.98 11.21
N PHE A 541 26.93 -5.82 11.17
CA PHE A 541 25.95 -5.96 12.23
C PHE A 541 25.44 -7.40 12.26
N ASP A 542 25.27 -7.97 13.43
CA ASP A 542 24.78 -9.35 13.56
C ASP A 542 23.28 -9.41 13.32
N PHE A 543 22.89 -9.46 12.06
CA PHE A 543 21.50 -9.65 11.68
C PHE A 543 21.12 -11.12 11.87
N ARG A 544 20.21 -11.39 12.79
CA ARG A 544 19.61 -12.73 12.99
C ARG A 544 18.59 -13.09 11.89
N GLU A 545 18.25 -12.14 11.03
CA GLU A 545 17.40 -12.34 9.84
C GLU A 545 18.20 -12.17 8.55
N ASN A 546 17.63 -12.68 7.44
CA ASN A 546 18.20 -12.48 6.12
C ASN A 546 18.29 -10.96 5.82
N ILE A 547 19.44 -10.51 5.35
CA ILE A 547 19.74 -9.10 5.01
C ILE A 547 18.74 -8.54 4.01
N GLU A 548 18.27 -9.34 3.05
CA GLU A 548 17.23 -8.94 2.11
C GLU A 548 15.93 -8.52 2.84
N SER A 549 15.51 -9.29 3.84
CA SER A 549 14.33 -8.96 4.68
C SER A 549 14.53 -7.66 5.47
N VAL A 550 15.75 -7.43 5.96
CA VAL A 550 16.12 -6.18 6.65
C VAL A 550 16.03 -5.01 5.66
N PHE A 551 16.64 -5.16 4.49
CA PHE A 551 16.64 -4.13 3.45
C PHE A 551 15.23 -3.77 2.99
N GLN A 552 14.38 -4.75 2.70
CA GLN A 552 12.99 -4.53 2.31
C GLN A 552 12.20 -3.75 3.39
N LYS A 553 12.49 -4.01 4.67
CA LYS A 553 11.85 -3.27 5.76
C LYS A 553 12.34 -1.82 5.84
N LEU A 554 13.62 -1.56 5.57
CA LEU A 554 14.16 -0.20 5.48
C LEU A 554 13.50 0.60 4.36
N VAL A 555 13.29 -0.02 3.19
CA VAL A 555 12.54 0.59 2.08
C VAL A 555 11.11 0.95 2.51
N LEU A 556 10.49 0.08 3.29
CA LEU A 556 9.15 0.34 3.81
C LEU A 556 9.10 1.50 4.81
N GLU A 557 10.07 1.60 5.71
CA GLU A 557 10.16 2.75 6.65
C GLU A 557 10.36 4.07 5.88
N LEU A 558 11.12 4.03 4.78
CA LEU A 558 11.26 5.18 3.87
C LEU A 558 9.92 5.62 3.25
N LYS A 559 9.08 4.67 2.85
CA LYS A 559 7.74 4.96 2.31
C LYS A 559 6.80 5.62 3.32
N ASN A 560 6.86 5.16 4.57
CA ASN A 560 5.90 5.51 5.61
C ASN A 560 6.32 6.72 6.46
N SER A 561 7.53 7.25 6.27
CA SER A 561 8.10 8.28 7.14
C SER A 561 8.56 9.51 6.36
N ASN A 562 8.18 10.68 6.85
CA ASN A 562 8.64 11.97 6.31
C ASN A 562 9.53 12.67 7.36
N GLY A 563 10.76 13.04 6.98
CA GLY A 563 11.59 13.99 7.73
C GLY A 563 12.52 13.39 8.79
N LEU A 564 12.75 14.13 9.88
CA LEU A 564 13.78 13.86 10.92
C LEU A 564 13.59 12.54 11.69
N ASP A 565 12.37 12.04 11.73
CA ASP A 565 12.00 10.80 12.44
C ASP A 565 12.43 9.51 11.69
N LEU A 566 12.80 9.63 10.42
CA LEU A 566 13.13 8.49 9.56
C LEU A 566 14.37 7.72 10.03
N ARG A 567 15.47 8.44 10.37
CA ARG A 567 16.71 7.80 10.81
C ARG A 567 16.55 7.05 12.14
N GLU A 568 15.76 7.61 13.05
CA GLU A 568 15.42 6.95 14.30
C GLU A 568 14.63 5.67 14.07
N LYS A 569 13.65 5.69 13.17
CA LYS A 569 12.86 4.50 12.80
C LYS A 569 13.71 3.42 12.13
N ILE A 570 14.66 3.82 11.31
CA ILE A 570 15.62 2.88 10.70
C ILE A 570 16.47 2.20 11.81
N LEU A 571 17.02 2.97 12.75
CA LEU A 571 17.79 2.43 13.88
C LEU A 571 16.98 1.44 14.71
N ILE A 572 15.73 1.80 15.03
CA ILE A 572 14.79 0.91 15.73
C ILE A 572 14.53 -0.36 14.93
N SER A 573 14.27 -0.22 13.63
CA SER A 573 14.00 -1.37 12.75
C SER A 573 15.19 -2.32 12.63
N MET A 574 16.41 -1.79 12.52
CA MET A 574 17.64 -2.58 12.48
C MET A 574 17.88 -3.32 13.80
N SER A 575 17.73 -2.64 14.94
CA SER A 575 17.91 -3.25 16.26
C SER A 575 16.96 -4.40 16.53
N CYS A 576 15.67 -4.25 16.14
CA CYS A 576 14.68 -5.32 16.24
C CYS A 576 15.04 -6.55 15.41
N LYS A 577 15.68 -6.35 14.24
CA LYS A 577 16.04 -7.44 13.32
C LYS A 577 17.32 -8.18 13.73
N GLY A 578 18.20 -7.51 14.47
CA GLY A 578 19.39 -8.12 15.07
C GLY A 578 19.12 -8.77 16.42
N ALA A 579 17.99 -8.49 17.07
CA ALA A 579 17.73 -8.98 18.42
C ALA A 579 17.50 -10.51 18.47
N ILE A 580 17.99 -11.12 19.56
CA ILE A 580 17.75 -12.53 19.90
C ILE A 580 16.24 -12.79 19.92
N LYS A 581 15.79 -13.91 19.33
CA LYS A 581 14.37 -14.25 19.28
C LYS A 581 13.91 -14.94 20.57
N ALA A 582 12.62 -14.83 20.86
CA ALA A 582 12.00 -15.63 21.92
C ALA A 582 12.15 -17.13 21.58
N GLY A 583 12.47 -17.95 22.60
CA GLY A 583 12.71 -19.39 22.44
C GLY A 583 14.19 -19.76 22.20
N GLU A 584 15.08 -18.80 22.01
CA GLU A 584 16.52 -19.07 21.86
C GLU A 584 17.18 -19.31 23.22
N ARG A 585 17.94 -20.41 23.33
CA ARG A 585 18.63 -20.76 24.57
C ARG A 585 19.94 -19.99 24.72
N LEU A 586 20.12 -19.35 25.84
CA LEU A 586 21.33 -18.61 26.21
C LEU A 586 22.15 -19.37 27.25
N THR A 587 23.44 -19.24 27.18
CA THR A 587 24.36 -19.65 28.26
C THR A 587 24.28 -18.68 29.43
N LEU A 588 24.75 -19.11 30.61
CA LEU A 588 24.78 -18.23 31.78
C LEU A 588 25.68 -17.00 31.55
N GLU A 589 26.80 -17.18 30.88
CA GLU A 589 27.73 -16.12 30.53
C GLU A 589 27.13 -15.08 29.58
N GLU A 590 26.40 -15.53 28.55
CA GLU A 590 25.69 -14.63 27.63
C GLU A 590 24.62 -13.81 28.37
N MET A 591 23.89 -14.42 29.29
CA MET A 591 22.87 -13.73 30.08
C MET A 591 23.52 -12.68 31.00
N GLU A 592 24.66 -13.02 31.67
CA GLU A 592 25.39 -12.08 32.53
C GLU A 592 25.89 -10.87 31.72
N ILE A 593 26.50 -11.09 30.55
CA ILE A 593 26.97 -10.03 29.65
C ILE A 593 25.81 -9.12 29.22
N MET A 594 24.67 -9.70 28.88
CA MET A 594 23.50 -8.93 28.48
C MET A 594 22.97 -8.04 29.61
N ILE A 595 22.84 -8.57 30.81
CA ILE A 595 22.39 -7.83 31.99
C ILE A 595 23.38 -6.72 32.37
N GLU A 596 24.70 -7.02 32.34
CA GLU A 596 25.73 -6.01 32.57
C GLU A 596 25.67 -4.86 31.54
N LYS A 597 25.60 -5.18 30.26
CA LYS A 597 25.44 -4.17 29.19
C LYS A 597 24.18 -3.31 29.39
N LEU A 598 23.04 -3.91 29.74
CA LEU A 598 21.82 -3.17 29.99
C LEU A 598 21.97 -2.21 31.19
N HIS A 599 22.56 -2.67 32.29
CA HIS A 599 22.81 -1.82 33.45
C HIS A 599 23.79 -0.67 33.16
N ASN A 600 24.78 -0.90 32.30
CA ASN A 600 25.69 0.15 31.84
C ASN A 600 24.99 1.20 30.99
N ILE A 601 23.95 0.80 30.21
CA ILE A 601 23.10 1.69 29.44
C ILE A 601 22.16 2.50 30.35
N GLY A 602 21.66 1.90 31.44
CA GLY A 602 20.77 2.54 32.42
C GLY A 602 19.36 2.84 31.94
N LYS A 603 18.91 2.22 30.83
CA LYS A 603 17.58 2.42 30.26
C LYS A 603 16.81 1.11 30.26
N TYR A 604 15.66 1.08 30.92
CA TYR A 604 14.88 -0.13 31.18
C TYR A 604 13.55 -0.18 30.42
N THR A 605 13.49 0.51 29.28
CA THR A 605 12.40 0.43 28.31
C THR A 605 12.96 0.13 26.93
N CYS A 606 12.23 -0.63 26.09
CA CYS A 606 12.66 -0.84 24.70
C CYS A 606 12.51 0.47 23.88
N PRO A 607 13.09 0.55 22.68
CA PRO A 607 12.91 1.71 21.80
C PRO A 607 11.42 2.02 21.47
N HIS A 608 10.52 1.03 21.61
CA HIS A 608 9.07 1.16 21.42
C HIS A 608 8.32 1.51 22.72
N GLY A 609 9.01 1.74 23.85
CA GLY A 609 8.40 2.10 25.12
C GLY A 609 7.91 0.95 26.00
N ARG A 610 8.18 -0.33 25.65
CA ARG A 610 7.79 -1.48 26.48
C ARG A 610 8.76 -1.65 27.64
N PRO A 611 8.29 -1.99 28.88
CA PRO A 611 9.17 -2.27 29.99
C PRO A 611 10.00 -3.53 29.73
N ILE A 612 11.29 -3.48 30.10
CA ILE A 612 12.24 -4.59 29.94
C ILE A 612 12.19 -5.53 31.15
N ILE A 613 11.88 -5.00 32.33
CA ILE A 613 12.00 -5.68 33.62
C ILE A 613 10.65 -5.77 34.31
N LEU A 614 10.29 -6.94 34.79
CA LEU A 614 9.25 -7.16 35.78
C LEU A 614 9.93 -7.46 37.13
N LYS A 615 9.53 -6.75 38.18
CA LYS A 615 10.10 -6.92 39.52
C LYS A 615 9.09 -7.54 40.48
N LEU A 616 9.48 -8.54 41.21
CA LEU A 616 8.69 -9.16 42.28
C LEU A 616 9.45 -9.00 43.60
N THR A 617 8.84 -8.27 44.51
CA THR A 617 9.39 -8.06 45.87
C THR A 617 9.19 -9.28 46.76
N GLU A 618 10.02 -9.43 47.82
CA GLU A 618 9.86 -10.50 48.82
C GLU A 618 8.42 -10.54 49.38
N ASP A 619 7.87 -9.38 49.73
CA ASP A 619 6.48 -9.26 50.25
C ASP A 619 5.43 -9.73 49.26
N GLU A 620 5.61 -9.46 47.96
CA GLU A 620 4.65 -9.92 46.91
C GLU A 620 4.72 -11.43 46.73
N ILE A 621 5.93 -12.02 46.84
CA ILE A 621 6.12 -13.44 46.77
C ILE A 621 5.50 -14.12 47.99
N GLU A 622 5.78 -13.64 49.21
CA GLU A 622 5.22 -14.18 50.47
C GLU A 622 3.71 -14.10 50.52
N LYS A 623 3.11 -12.98 50.07
CA LYS A 623 1.65 -12.85 49.94
C LYS A 623 1.04 -13.91 48.99
N LYS A 624 1.70 -14.23 47.88
CA LYS A 624 1.23 -15.28 46.96
C LYS A 624 1.28 -16.67 47.61
N PHE A 625 2.22 -16.91 48.49
CA PHE A 625 2.32 -18.16 49.28
C PHE A 625 1.46 -18.13 50.56
N LYS A 626 0.70 -17.05 50.82
CA LYS A 626 -0.11 -16.87 52.05
C LYS A 626 0.72 -16.99 53.32
N ARG A 627 1.97 -16.52 53.32
CA ARG A 627 2.85 -16.50 54.49
C ARG A 627 2.74 -15.18 55.29
N LYS A 628 2.18 -14.18 54.68
CA LYS A 628 1.76 -12.87 55.25
C LYS A 628 0.36 -12.53 54.80
#